data_227c95cd9e5405ae16429b8077c3edf4
#
_entry.id   227c95cd9e5405ae16429b8077c3edf4
#
_cell.length_a   1.000
_cell.length_b   1.000
_cell.length_c   1.000
_cell.angle_alpha   90.00
_cell.angle_beta   90.00
_cell.angle_gamma   90.00
#
_symmetry.space_group_name_H-M   'P 1'
#
loop_
_entity.id
_entity.type
_entity.pdbx_description
1 polymer ?
#
loop_
_entity_poly.entity_id
_entity_poly.type
_entity_poly.pdbx_seq_one_letter_code
_entity_poly.pdbx_strand_id
1 'polypeptide(L)'
;YHGKAASVVLDDFHSALVEKYGSAAVRKQARSINVDFGVHIDAEDNTDYRVVSVDAVPAFDTGDQYEIPDSASGKWIKTDPEIHKDKATAAHQAYGNEWKGLVRMVKYWNNNPKHGDLKPVKPSFLIEVMALECLYGGWGGSFDREIQSFFATLADRVHDEWPDPAGLGPAISNDMDAARKQRAQQLLFQASQDASIAIDHARRGRNLEALRAW
;
A
#
# COMPACT_ATOMS: atom_id res chain seq x y z
N TYR A 1 -15.35 -17.79 -19.47
CA TYR A 1 -14.17 -16.91 -19.59
C TYR A 1 -12.83 -17.68 -19.45
N HIS A 2 -12.80 -18.83 -18.81
CA HIS A 2 -11.64 -19.72 -18.77
C HIS A 2 -11.31 -20.17 -20.22
N GLY A 3 -10.24 -19.63 -20.79
CA GLY A 3 -9.86 -19.84 -22.21
C GLY A 3 -9.71 -18.55 -23.03
N LYS A 4 -10.19 -17.40 -22.52
CA LYS A 4 -9.86 -16.09 -23.09
C LYS A 4 -8.47 -15.62 -22.60
N ALA A 5 -7.76 -14.88 -23.44
CA ALA A 5 -6.54 -14.22 -23.04
C ALA A 5 -6.82 -13.22 -21.91
N ALA A 6 -5.88 -13.09 -20.96
CA ALA A 6 -6.01 -12.22 -19.79
C ALA A 6 -6.30 -10.75 -20.17
N SER A 7 -5.65 -10.26 -21.24
CA SER A 7 -5.88 -8.91 -21.78
C SER A 7 -7.32 -8.71 -22.26
N VAL A 8 -7.89 -9.72 -22.95
CA VAL A 8 -9.26 -9.64 -23.47
C VAL A 8 -10.28 -9.57 -22.33
N VAL A 9 -10.10 -10.35 -21.27
CA VAL A 9 -11.00 -10.29 -20.12
C VAL A 9 -10.93 -8.94 -19.42
N LEU A 10 -9.71 -8.38 -19.29
CA LEU A 10 -9.53 -7.05 -18.68
C LEU A 10 -10.15 -5.94 -19.57
N ASP A 11 -10.08 -6.07 -20.89
CA ASP A 11 -10.68 -5.13 -21.83
C ASP A 11 -12.22 -5.21 -21.84
N ASP A 12 -12.77 -6.42 -21.83
CA ASP A 12 -14.22 -6.65 -21.72
C ASP A 12 -14.75 -6.05 -20.40
N PHE A 13 -14.04 -6.29 -19.30
CA PHE A 13 -14.40 -5.78 -17.98
C PHE A 13 -14.31 -4.25 -17.89
N HIS A 14 -13.23 -3.67 -18.44
CA HIS A 14 -13.09 -2.23 -18.58
C HIS A 14 -14.24 -1.62 -19.38
N SER A 15 -14.59 -2.20 -20.53
CA SER A 15 -15.65 -1.71 -21.40
C SER A 15 -17.01 -1.72 -20.68
N ALA A 16 -17.32 -2.77 -19.96
CA ALA A 16 -18.55 -2.87 -19.17
C ALA A 16 -18.63 -1.81 -18.05
N LEU A 17 -17.52 -1.52 -17.39
CA LEU A 17 -17.47 -0.47 -16.35
C LEU A 17 -17.55 0.94 -16.97
N VAL A 18 -16.93 1.16 -18.14
CA VAL A 18 -17.06 2.43 -18.88
C VAL A 18 -18.50 2.67 -19.32
N GLU A 19 -19.19 1.64 -19.80
CA GLU A 19 -20.60 1.72 -20.17
C GLU A 19 -21.46 2.15 -18.98
N LYS A 20 -21.16 1.62 -17.79
CA LYS A 20 -21.96 1.88 -16.58
C LYS A 20 -21.62 3.22 -15.90
N TYR A 21 -20.34 3.59 -15.83
CA TYR A 21 -19.86 4.73 -15.01
C TYR A 21 -19.27 5.89 -15.83
N GLY A 22 -19.11 5.70 -17.14
CA GLY A 22 -18.50 6.69 -18.03
C GLY A 22 -16.96 6.63 -18.08
N SER A 23 -16.41 7.01 -19.22
CA SER A 23 -14.96 6.93 -19.48
C SER A 23 -14.11 7.86 -18.59
N ALA A 24 -14.69 8.94 -18.10
CA ALA A 24 -14.00 9.88 -17.21
C ALA A 24 -13.73 9.29 -15.81
N ALA A 25 -14.60 8.36 -15.36
CA ALA A 25 -14.52 7.76 -14.04
C ALA A 25 -13.70 6.45 -14.02
N VAL A 26 -13.45 5.85 -15.19
CA VAL A 26 -12.90 4.48 -15.27
C VAL A 26 -11.51 4.49 -15.88
N ARG A 27 -10.54 3.89 -15.19
CA ARG A 27 -9.14 3.77 -15.65
C ARG A 27 -8.68 2.33 -15.59
N LYS A 28 -8.15 1.83 -16.72
CA LYS A 28 -7.50 0.52 -16.77
C LYS A 28 -6.13 0.58 -16.09
N GLN A 29 -5.86 -0.38 -15.24
CA GLN A 29 -4.56 -0.62 -14.60
C GLN A 29 -3.99 -1.96 -15.06
N ALA A 30 -2.82 -2.35 -14.54
CA ALA A 30 -2.16 -3.59 -14.94
C ALA A 30 -2.99 -4.85 -14.64
N ARG A 31 -3.71 -4.86 -13.52
CA ARG A 31 -4.44 -6.05 -13.00
C ARG A 31 -5.87 -5.74 -12.56
N SER A 32 -6.27 -4.49 -12.61
CA SER A 32 -7.55 -4.00 -12.11
C SER A 32 -8.11 -2.90 -13.00
N ILE A 33 -9.36 -2.59 -12.78
CA ILE A 33 -10.00 -1.39 -13.30
C ILE A 33 -10.33 -0.49 -12.12
N ASN A 34 -9.77 0.71 -12.10
CA ASN A 34 -10.10 1.71 -11.10
C ASN A 34 -11.37 2.45 -11.52
N VAL A 35 -12.33 2.54 -10.63
CA VAL A 35 -13.54 3.36 -10.77
C VAL A 35 -13.47 4.47 -9.74
N ASP A 36 -13.38 5.71 -10.21
CA ASP A 36 -13.33 6.91 -9.38
C ASP A 36 -14.73 7.54 -9.34
N PHE A 37 -15.32 7.57 -8.16
CA PHE A 37 -16.66 8.13 -7.95
C PHE A 37 -16.65 9.66 -7.73
N GLY A 38 -15.48 10.29 -7.80
CA GLY A 38 -15.31 11.74 -7.70
C GLY A 38 -15.35 12.28 -6.27
N VAL A 39 -15.53 13.60 -6.19
CA VAL A 39 -15.66 14.33 -4.92
C VAL A 39 -17.12 14.76 -4.78
N HIS A 40 -17.78 14.36 -3.69
CA HIS A 40 -19.04 14.94 -3.29
C HIS A 40 -18.77 16.11 -2.35
N ILE A 41 -19.28 17.28 -2.71
CA ILE A 41 -19.33 18.45 -1.82
C ILE A 41 -20.68 18.41 -1.11
N ASP A 42 -20.67 18.29 0.21
CA ASP A 42 -21.88 18.47 0.99
C ASP A 42 -22.20 19.97 1.04
N ALA A 43 -23.33 20.34 0.44
CA ALA A 43 -23.74 21.72 0.35
C ALA A 43 -24.15 22.34 1.71
N GLU A 44 -24.49 21.51 2.69
CA GLU A 44 -24.89 21.98 4.04
C GLU A 44 -23.67 22.19 4.94
N ASP A 45 -22.68 21.29 4.88
CA ASP A 45 -21.49 21.35 5.76
C ASP A 45 -20.25 21.97 5.10
N ASN A 46 -20.28 22.23 3.81
CA ASN A 46 -19.13 22.68 3.01
C ASN A 46 -17.90 21.75 3.19
N THR A 47 -18.13 20.48 3.43
CA THR A 47 -17.11 19.45 3.61
C THR A 47 -16.95 18.64 2.35
N ASP A 48 -15.70 18.49 1.89
CA ASP A 48 -15.35 17.63 0.77
C ASP A 48 -15.35 16.17 1.21
N TYR A 49 -16.38 15.42 0.82
CA TYR A 49 -16.32 13.96 0.91
C TYR A 49 -15.62 13.41 -0.33
N ARG A 50 -14.42 12.92 -0.18
CA ARG A 50 -13.82 12.06 -1.20
C ARG A 50 -14.52 10.72 -1.18
N VAL A 51 -15.37 10.50 -2.17
CA VAL A 51 -15.93 9.17 -2.39
C VAL A 51 -14.80 8.25 -2.83
N VAL A 52 -14.72 7.10 -2.19
CA VAL A 52 -13.66 6.12 -2.37
C VAL A 52 -13.61 5.67 -3.83
N SER A 53 -12.46 5.73 -4.45
CA SER A 53 -12.23 5.00 -5.70
C SER A 53 -12.11 3.50 -5.39
N VAL A 54 -12.63 2.66 -6.28
CA VAL A 54 -12.62 1.21 -6.14
C VAL A 54 -11.76 0.59 -7.23
N ASP A 55 -10.80 -0.23 -6.84
CA ASP A 55 -10.06 -1.09 -7.76
C ASP A 55 -10.78 -2.44 -7.90
N ALA A 56 -11.47 -2.63 -9.01
CA ALA A 56 -12.17 -3.86 -9.32
C ALA A 56 -11.24 -4.81 -10.09
N VAL A 57 -11.01 -6.01 -9.55
CA VAL A 57 -10.15 -7.04 -10.12
C VAL A 57 -11.01 -8.20 -10.59
N PRO A 58 -11.08 -8.50 -11.91
CA PRO A 58 -11.71 -9.73 -12.35
C PRO A 58 -10.86 -10.94 -11.92
N ALA A 59 -11.47 -11.90 -11.27
CA ALA A 59 -10.77 -13.08 -10.77
C ALA A 59 -11.55 -14.36 -11.10
N PHE A 60 -10.82 -15.44 -11.38
CA PHE A 60 -11.36 -16.78 -11.44
C PHE A 60 -11.00 -17.55 -10.18
N ASP A 61 -12.00 -18.12 -9.56
CA ASP A 61 -11.83 -19.10 -8.48
C ASP A 61 -11.44 -20.45 -9.10
N THR A 62 -10.30 -20.98 -8.69
CA THR A 62 -9.79 -22.30 -9.13
C THR A 62 -9.92 -23.36 -8.03
N GLY A 63 -10.64 -23.04 -6.95
CA GLY A 63 -10.89 -23.90 -5.81
C GLY A 63 -9.93 -23.61 -4.64
N ASP A 64 -8.63 -23.69 -4.88
CA ASP A 64 -7.59 -23.48 -3.85
C ASP A 64 -7.00 -22.06 -3.88
N GLN A 65 -7.22 -21.33 -4.96
CA GLN A 65 -6.64 -20.01 -5.19
C GLN A 65 -7.41 -19.27 -6.27
N TYR A 66 -7.01 -18.02 -6.55
CA TYR A 66 -7.58 -17.22 -7.62
C TYR A 66 -6.57 -17.01 -8.75
N GLU A 67 -7.07 -16.86 -9.97
CA GLU A 67 -6.31 -16.37 -11.11
C GLU A 67 -6.83 -15.00 -11.53
N ILE A 68 -5.94 -14.01 -11.62
CA ILE A 68 -6.24 -12.65 -12.05
C ILE A 68 -5.48 -12.30 -13.32
N PRO A 69 -6.02 -11.44 -14.21
CA PRO A 69 -5.33 -11.05 -15.42
C PRO A 69 -4.19 -10.07 -15.10
N ASP A 70 -3.08 -10.22 -15.82
CA ASP A 70 -1.96 -9.27 -15.80
C ASP A 70 -1.69 -8.76 -17.20
N SER A 71 -2.03 -7.49 -17.47
CA SER A 71 -1.85 -6.89 -18.80
C SER A 71 -0.37 -6.65 -19.15
N ALA A 72 0.50 -6.55 -18.16
CA ALA A 72 1.93 -6.34 -18.40
C ALA A 72 2.61 -7.58 -18.98
N SER A 73 2.26 -8.76 -18.48
CA SER A 73 2.75 -10.04 -18.99
C SER A 73 1.83 -10.69 -20.03
N GLY A 74 0.59 -10.24 -20.15
CA GLY A 74 -0.46 -10.86 -20.97
C GLY A 74 -0.95 -12.20 -20.45
N LYS A 75 -0.57 -12.59 -19.23
CA LYS A 75 -0.84 -13.90 -18.62
C LYS A 75 -1.82 -13.80 -17.47
N TRP A 76 -2.37 -14.94 -17.09
CA TRP A 76 -3.04 -15.14 -15.81
C TRP A 76 -1.98 -15.35 -14.73
N ILE A 77 -2.14 -14.69 -13.61
CA ILE A 77 -1.28 -14.88 -12.43
C ILE A 77 -2.11 -15.38 -11.26
N LYS A 78 -1.52 -16.29 -10.52
CA LYS A 78 -2.12 -16.84 -9.32
C LYS A 78 -2.01 -15.86 -8.16
N THR A 79 -3.05 -15.81 -7.34
CA THR A 79 -3.08 -14.98 -6.12
C THR A 79 -4.01 -15.62 -5.11
N ASP A 80 -3.77 -15.35 -3.83
CA ASP A 80 -4.66 -15.74 -2.75
C ASP A 80 -4.81 -14.58 -1.75
N PRO A 81 -5.85 -13.75 -1.92
CA PRO A 81 -6.12 -12.63 -1.02
C PRO A 81 -6.45 -13.06 0.41
N GLU A 82 -6.97 -14.28 0.61
CA GLU A 82 -7.29 -14.80 1.94
C GLU A 82 -6.02 -15.02 2.77
N ILE A 83 -4.96 -15.58 2.16
CA ILE A 83 -3.65 -15.72 2.82
C ILE A 83 -3.10 -14.35 3.25
N HIS A 84 -3.21 -13.34 2.38
CA HIS A 84 -2.77 -11.97 2.73
C HIS A 84 -3.59 -11.41 3.91
N LYS A 85 -4.90 -11.56 3.87
CA LYS A 85 -5.81 -11.13 4.93
C LYS A 85 -5.51 -11.82 6.26
N ASP A 86 -5.30 -13.13 6.23
CA ASP A 86 -5.07 -13.93 7.42
C ASP A 86 -3.71 -13.60 8.06
N LYS A 87 -2.64 -13.46 7.27
CA LYS A 87 -1.33 -13.00 7.75
C LYS A 87 -1.39 -11.61 8.37
N ALA A 88 -2.06 -10.66 7.70
CA ALA A 88 -2.24 -9.30 8.24
C ALA A 88 -3.09 -9.28 9.51
N THR A 89 -4.07 -10.18 9.62
CA THR A 89 -4.92 -10.30 10.81
C THR A 89 -4.13 -10.91 11.98
N ALA A 90 -3.37 -11.96 11.72
CA ALA A 90 -2.50 -12.57 12.73
C ALA A 90 -1.44 -11.58 13.23
N ALA A 91 -0.78 -10.85 12.32
CA ALA A 91 0.20 -9.82 12.67
C ALA A 91 -0.44 -8.70 13.52
N HIS A 92 -1.66 -8.28 13.17
CA HIS A 92 -2.39 -7.25 13.91
C HIS A 92 -2.68 -7.68 15.35
N GLN A 93 -3.15 -8.91 15.54
CA GLN A 93 -3.41 -9.48 16.87
C GLN A 93 -2.14 -9.64 17.69
N ALA A 94 -1.07 -10.18 17.07
CA ALA A 94 0.23 -10.37 17.72
C ALA A 94 0.88 -9.05 18.14
N TYR A 95 0.58 -7.96 17.43
CA TYR A 95 1.11 -6.61 17.70
C TYR A 95 0.13 -5.73 18.49
N GLY A 96 -0.58 -6.30 19.43
CA GLY A 96 -1.49 -5.58 20.34
C GLY A 96 -2.62 -4.82 19.64
N ASN A 97 -3.04 -5.25 18.45
CA ASN A 97 -4.03 -4.62 17.58
C ASN A 97 -3.61 -3.25 16.99
N GLU A 98 -2.31 -2.93 16.99
CA GLU A 98 -1.81 -1.65 16.48
C GLU A 98 -1.05 -1.75 15.13
N TRP A 99 -0.74 -2.96 14.66
CA TRP A 99 -0.03 -3.21 13.41
C TRP A 99 -0.66 -2.47 12.21
N LYS A 100 -2.00 -2.59 12.03
CA LYS A 100 -2.71 -1.91 10.94
C LYS A 100 -2.63 -0.39 11.05
N GLY A 101 -2.60 0.15 12.26
CA GLY A 101 -2.42 1.58 12.54
C GLY A 101 -1.07 2.08 12.00
N LEU A 102 0.02 1.41 12.40
CA LEU A 102 1.38 1.76 11.95
C LEU A 102 1.53 1.65 10.44
N VAL A 103 1.05 0.56 9.84
CA VAL A 103 1.09 0.39 8.38
C VAL A 103 0.35 1.51 7.65
N ARG A 104 -0.83 1.92 8.14
CA ARG A 104 -1.58 3.06 7.56
C ARG A 104 -0.81 4.37 7.66
N MET A 105 -0.15 4.63 8.79
CA MET A 105 0.65 5.85 8.98
C MET A 105 1.81 5.90 7.96
N VAL A 106 2.54 4.80 7.77
CA VAL A 106 3.63 4.74 6.77
C VAL A 106 3.07 4.82 5.34
N LYS A 107 1.94 4.20 5.04
CA LYS A 107 1.28 4.36 3.73
C LYS A 107 0.81 5.79 3.49
N TYR A 108 0.32 6.48 4.51
CA TYR A 108 -0.03 7.90 4.42
C TYR A 108 1.20 8.76 4.11
N TRP A 109 2.30 8.55 4.85
CA TRP A 109 3.58 9.19 4.56
C TRP A 109 4.04 8.90 3.13
N ASN A 110 3.99 7.64 2.67
CA ASN A 110 4.39 7.23 1.33
C ASN A 110 3.56 7.91 0.21
N ASN A 111 2.32 8.30 0.51
CA ASN A 111 1.43 9.01 -0.41
C ASN A 111 1.51 10.55 -0.29
N ASN A 112 2.41 11.08 0.54
CA ASN A 112 2.52 12.51 0.73
C ASN A 112 2.93 13.22 -0.58
N PRO A 113 2.20 14.26 -1.02
CA PRO A 113 2.54 15.04 -2.23
C PRO A 113 3.95 15.62 -2.24
N LYS A 114 4.57 15.85 -1.07
CA LYS A 114 5.96 16.28 -0.96
C LYS A 114 6.96 15.35 -1.64
N HIS A 115 6.62 14.07 -1.83
CA HIS A 115 7.46 13.12 -2.56
C HIS A 115 7.40 13.28 -4.10
N GLY A 116 6.53 14.17 -4.60
CA GLY A 116 6.26 14.35 -6.03
C GLY A 116 5.46 13.17 -6.59
N ASP A 117 5.53 13.00 -7.91
CA ASP A 117 4.77 11.95 -8.62
C ASP A 117 5.28 10.53 -8.36
N LEU A 118 6.46 10.42 -7.76
CA LEU A 118 7.10 9.13 -7.48
C LEU A 118 7.01 8.80 -6.00
N LYS A 119 6.01 8.01 -5.62
CA LYS A 119 5.93 7.42 -4.28
C LYS A 119 7.24 6.71 -3.92
N PRO A 120 7.80 6.90 -2.72
CA PRO A 120 9.04 6.24 -2.29
C PRO A 120 8.99 4.72 -2.45
N VAL A 121 7.94 4.08 -1.93
CA VAL A 121 7.74 2.64 -2.00
C VAL A 121 6.59 2.31 -2.95
N LYS A 122 6.85 1.41 -3.92
CA LYS A 122 5.86 0.95 -4.91
C LYS A 122 6.06 -0.55 -5.19
N PRO A 123 4.98 -1.32 -5.19
CA PRO A 123 3.60 -0.92 -4.84
C PRO A 123 3.49 -0.58 -3.36
N SER A 124 2.45 0.17 -2.96
CA SER A 124 2.25 0.47 -1.54
C SER A 124 1.95 -0.78 -0.69
N PHE A 125 1.56 -1.88 -1.33
CA PHE A 125 1.41 -3.20 -0.72
C PHE A 125 2.74 -3.75 -0.20
N LEU A 126 3.88 -3.37 -0.78
CA LEU A 126 5.20 -3.75 -0.29
C LEU A 126 5.42 -3.30 1.18
N ILE A 127 4.84 -2.17 1.59
CA ILE A 127 4.91 -1.72 2.99
C ILE A 127 4.23 -2.72 3.93
N GLU A 128 3.10 -3.31 3.52
CA GLU A 128 2.44 -4.36 4.30
C GLU A 128 3.29 -5.62 4.37
N VAL A 129 3.86 -6.04 3.25
CA VAL A 129 4.72 -7.23 3.17
C VAL A 129 5.94 -7.06 4.08
N MET A 130 6.61 -5.92 4.01
CA MET A 130 7.73 -5.61 4.90
C MET A 130 7.30 -5.60 6.37
N ALA A 131 6.13 -5.04 6.67
CA ALA A 131 5.61 -4.94 8.04
C ALA A 131 5.35 -6.32 8.67
N LEU A 132 5.00 -7.35 7.88
CA LEU A 132 4.81 -8.71 8.39
C LEU A 132 6.08 -9.26 9.07
N GLU A 133 7.24 -8.87 8.59
CA GLU A 133 8.52 -9.32 9.13
C GLU A 133 9.22 -8.26 10.00
N CYS A 134 9.02 -6.98 9.72
CA CYS A 134 9.72 -5.90 10.41
C CYS A 134 9.07 -5.50 11.74
N LEU A 135 7.74 -5.66 11.87
CA LEU A 135 7.03 -5.41 13.12
C LEU A 135 6.87 -6.74 13.89
N TYR A 136 7.88 -7.07 14.64
CA TYR A 136 7.92 -8.26 15.52
C TYR A 136 8.20 -7.84 16.97
N GLY A 137 7.99 -8.75 17.93
CA GLY A 137 8.27 -8.50 19.33
C GLY A 137 7.14 -7.84 20.11
N GLY A 138 6.02 -7.54 19.46
CA GLY A 138 4.83 -6.98 20.09
C GLY A 138 4.85 -5.46 20.19
N TRP A 139 3.71 -4.91 20.59
CA TRP A 139 3.50 -3.47 20.71
C TRP A 139 4.23 -2.86 21.90
N GLY A 140 5.10 -1.87 21.67
CA GLY A 140 5.88 -1.18 22.68
C GLY A 140 5.16 -0.03 23.42
N GLY A 141 3.88 0.22 23.12
CA GLY A 141 3.03 1.16 23.86
C GLY A 141 3.06 2.61 23.38
N SER A 142 3.78 2.94 22.29
CA SER A 142 3.93 4.34 21.83
C SER A 142 4.08 4.42 20.32
N PHE A 143 3.11 5.03 19.64
CA PHE A 143 3.13 5.18 18.19
C PHE A 143 4.32 5.96 17.65
N ASP A 144 4.75 7.00 18.34
CA ASP A 144 5.87 7.84 17.95
C ASP A 144 7.19 7.05 17.87
N ARG A 145 7.47 6.21 18.87
CA ARG A 145 8.66 5.37 18.90
C ARG A 145 8.57 4.21 17.91
N GLU A 146 7.40 3.60 17.83
CA GLU A 146 7.17 2.48 16.92
C GLU A 146 7.31 2.91 15.46
N ILE A 147 6.74 4.06 15.08
CA ILE A 147 6.85 4.55 13.70
C ILE A 147 8.29 4.97 13.38
N GLN A 148 9.00 5.59 14.33
CA GLN A 148 10.42 5.94 14.17
C GLN A 148 11.26 4.69 13.93
N SER A 149 11.11 3.67 14.76
CA SER A 149 11.82 2.39 14.64
C SER A 149 11.45 1.66 13.35
N PHE A 150 10.16 1.69 12.96
CA PHE A 150 9.69 1.07 11.74
C PHE A 150 10.29 1.75 10.49
N PHE A 151 10.34 3.08 10.43
CA PHE A 151 11.02 3.79 9.34
C PHE A 151 12.51 3.41 9.24
N ALA A 152 13.22 3.31 10.37
CA ALA A 152 14.62 2.88 10.40
C ALA A 152 14.77 1.47 9.83
N THR A 153 13.96 0.52 10.29
CA THR A 153 13.99 -0.87 9.82
C THR A 153 13.65 -0.98 8.34
N LEU A 154 12.64 -0.23 7.87
CA LEU A 154 12.30 -0.19 6.44
C LEU A 154 13.45 0.38 5.60
N ALA A 155 14.15 1.42 6.07
CA ALA A 155 15.30 1.99 5.38
C ALA A 155 16.44 0.97 5.24
N ASP A 156 16.72 0.20 6.30
CA ASP A 156 17.77 -0.82 6.29
C ASP A 156 17.43 -1.99 5.36
N ARG A 157 16.14 -2.36 5.26
CA ARG A 157 15.70 -3.56 4.59
C ARG A 157 15.03 -3.37 3.23
N VAL A 158 14.86 -2.12 2.75
CA VAL A 158 14.19 -1.86 1.46
C VAL A 158 14.88 -2.47 0.24
N HIS A 159 16.17 -2.79 0.35
CA HIS A 159 16.94 -3.47 -0.68
C HIS A 159 16.75 -4.99 -0.71
N ASP A 160 16.22 -5.59 0.34
CA ASP A 160 15.97 -7.03 0.42
C ASP A 160 14.98 -7.47 -0.66
N GLU A 161 14.98 -8.76 -0.93
CA GLU A 161 13.93 -9.39 -1.71
C GLU A 161 12.73 -9.71 -0.81
N TRP A 162 11.56 -9.24 -1.23
CA TRP A 162 10.30 -9.42 -0.49
C TRP A 162 9.36 -10.29 -1.30
N PRO A 163 9.30 -11.59 -1.00
CA PRO A 163 8.43 -12.52 -1.72
C PRO A 163 6.96 -12.20 -1.50
N ASP A 164 6.12 -12.67 -2.42
CA ASP A 164 4.68 -12.67 -2.22
C ASP A 164 4.32 -13.51 -0.97
N PRO A 165 3.59 -12.97 0.00
CA PRO A 165 3.20 -13.70 1.20
C PRO A 165 2.40 -14.98 0.92
N ALA A 166 1.68 -15.06 -0.19
CA ALA A 166 0.98 -16.27 -0.62
C ALA A 166 1.92 -17.27 -1.31
N GLY A 167 3.11 -16.85 -1.75
CA GLY A 167 4.06 -17.70 -2.47
C GLY A 167 3.62 -18.07 -3.89
N LEU A 168 2.65 -17.36 -4.46
CA LEU A 168 2.03 -17.67 -5.75
C LEU A 168 2.49 -16.75 -6.88
N GLY A 169 2.91 -15.53 -6.53
CA GLY A 169 3.38 -14.51 -7.45
C GLY A 169 4.89 -14.29 -7.42
N PRO A 170 5.38 -13.36 -8.26
CA PRO A 170 6.75 -12.87 -8.17
C PRO A 170 6.95 -12.09 -6.88
N ALA A 171 8.21 -11.88 -6.49
CA ALA A 171 8.51 -11.04 -5.34
C ALA A 171 7.92 -9.64 -5.52
N ILE A 172 7.26 -9.14 -4.48
CA ILE A 172 6.57 -7.83 -4.49
C ILE A 172 7.58 -6.68 -4.68
N SER A 173 8.82 -6.88 -4.22
CA SER A 173 9.91 -5.92 -4.39
C SER A 173 10.42 -5.78 -5.82
N ASN A 174 10.03 -6.66 -6.76
CA ASN A 174 10.48 -6.62 -8.16
C ASN A 174 9.96 -5.39 -8.92
N ASP A 175 8.90 -4.74 -8.43
CA ASP A 175 8.37 -3.50 -8.99
C ASP A 175 9.25 -2.26 -8.65
N MET A 176 10.30 -2.45 -7.84
CA MET A 176 11.26 -1.41 -7.48
C MET A 176 12.64 -1.71 -8.11
N ASP A 177 13.05 -0.88 -9.06
CA ASP A 177 14.42 -0.90 -9.55
C ASP A 177 15.43 -0.40 -8.49
N ALA A 178 16.72 -0.58 -8.76
CA ALA A 178 17.80 -0.20 -7.84
C ALA A 178 17.78 1.31 -7.50
N ALA A 179 17.49 2.18 -8.45
CA ALA A 179 17.45 3.63 -8.25
C ALA A 179 16.28 4.01 -7.32
N ARG A 180 15.12 3.37 -7.50
CA ARG A 180 13.95 3.57 -6.63
C ARG A 180 14.21 3.05 -5.22
N LYS A 181 14.82 1.88 -5.06
CA LYS A 181 15.20 1.33 -3.76
C LYS A 181 16.16 2.29 -3.03
N GLN A 182 17.17 2.82 -3.74
CA GLN A 182 18.10 3.78 -3.16
C GLN A 182 17.41 5.07 -2.71
N ARG A 183 16.50 5.62 -3.52
CA ARG A 183 15.71 6.79 -3.15
C ARG A 183 14.79 6.50 -1.97
N ALA A 184 14.12 5.36 -1.96
CA ALA A 184 13.26 4.94 -0.85
C ALA A 184 14.04 4.83 0.44
N GLN A 185 15.23 4.22 0.42
CA GLN A 185 16.11 4.14 1.59
C GLN A 185 16.43 5.51 2.17
N GLN A 186 16.83 6.46 1.32
CA GLN A 186 17.16 7.83 1.77
C GLN A 186 15.96 8.53 2.43
N LEU A 187 14.77 8.42 1.81
CA LEU A 187 13.56 9.05 2.32
C LEU A 187 13.05 8.40 3.61
N LEU A 188 13.11 7.07 3.71
CA LEU A 188 12.75 6.32 4.91
C LEU A 188 13.72 6.64 6.07
N PHE A 189 15.02 6.72 5.78
CA PHE A 189 16.02 7.11 6.76
C PHE A 189 15.78 8.54 7.26
N GLN A 190 15.51 9.49 6.35
CA GLN A 190 15.17 10.86 6.72
C GLN A 190 13.91 10.91 7.60
N ALA A 191 12.85 10.15 7.24
CA ALA A 191 11.64 10.06 8.04
C ALA A 191 11.90 9.54 9.46
N SER A 192 12.80 8.55 9.61
CA SER A 192 13.23 8.06 10.92
C SER A 192 13.95 9.14 11.73
N GLN A 193 14.80 9.95 11.09
CA GLN A 193 15.49 11.06 11.77
C GLN A 193 14.51 12.17 12.18
N ASP A 194 13.59 12.56 11.30
CA ASP A 194 12.58 13.58 11.58
C ASP A 194 11.68 13.14 12.76
N ALA A 195 11.27 11.88 12.77
CA ALA A 195 10.53 11.28 13.89
C ALA A 195 11.35 11.34 15.21
N SER A 196 12.65 11.05 15.16
CA SER A 196 13.53 11.14 16.34
C SER A 196 13.63 12.57 16.87
N ILE A 197 13.75 13.57 15.99
CA ILE A 197 13.75 15.00 16.32
C ILE A 197 12.41 15.41 16.96
N ALA A 198 11.29 14.96 16.38
CA ALA A 198 9.96 15.24 16.90
C ALA A 198 9.77 14.69 18.32
N ILE A 199 10.21 13.47 18.55
CA ILE A 199 10.18 12.81 19.88
C ILE A 199 11.02 13.60 20.90
N ASP A 200 12.21 14.06 20.52
CA ASP A 200 13.07 14.86 21.42
C ASP A 200 12.43 16.19 21.76
N HIS A 201 11.83 16.90 20.78
CA HIS A 201 11.08 18.11 21.04
C HIS A 201 9.88 17.87 21.97
N ALA A 202 9.11 16.82 21.75
CA ALA A 202 7.97 16.48 22.61
C ALA A 202 8.41 16.20 24.07
N ARG A 203 9.50 15.45 24.25
CA ARG A 203 10.06 15.19 25.59
C ARG A 203 10.50 16.43 26.34
N ARG A 204 10.89 17.49 25.63
CA ARG A 204 11.28 18.79 26.20
C ARG A 204 10.09 19.76 26.31
N GLY A 205 8.85 19.33 26.07
CA GLY A 205 7.65 20.15 26.13
C GLY A 205 7.49 21.12 24.98
N ARG A 206 8.30 21.00 23.91
CA ARG A 206 8.28 21.83 22.72
C ARG A 206 7.31 21.26 21.67
N ASN A 207 6.01 21.26 21.98
CA ASN A 207 5.00 20.57 21.21
C ASN A 207 4.83 21.11 19.78
N LEU A 208 4.97 22.42 19.58
CA LEU A 208 4.88 23.05 18.26
C LEU A 208 6.04 22.62 17.33
N GLU A 209 7.25 22.58 17.87
CA GLU A 209 8.42 22.11 17.15
C GLU A 209 8.32 20.61 16.84
N ALA A 210 7.79 19.83 17.78
CA ALA A 210 7.53 18.42 17.55
C ALA A 210 6.56 18.21 16.37
N LEU A 211 5.44 18.94 16.34
CA LEU A 211 4.47 18.85 15.24
C LEU A 211 5.03 19.31 13.89
N ARG A 212 5.97 20.24 13.87
CA ARG A 212 6.63 20.70 12.64
C ARG A 212 7.66 19.74 12.11
N ALA A 213 8.24 18.91 12.98
CA ALA A 213 9.22 17.90 12.62
C ALA A 213 8.56 16.60 12.10
N TRP A 214 7.30 16.34 12.43
CA TRP A 214 6.47 15.27 11.83
C TRP A 214 5.98 15.69 10.44
#